data_aa091a9321de9a7ba7f68afceb94d20c
#
_entry.id   aa091a9321de9a7ba7f68afceb94d20c
#
_cell.length_a   1.000
_cell.length_b   1.000
_cell.length_c   1.000
_cell.angle_alpha   90.00
_cell.angle_beta   90.00
_cell.angle_gamma   90.00
#
_symmetry.space_group_name_H-M   'P 1'
#
loop_
_entity.id
_entity.type
_entity.pdbx_description
1 polymer ?
#
loop_
_entity_poly.entity_id
_entity_poly.type
_entity_poly.pdbx_seq_one_letter_code
_entity_poly.pdbx_strand_id
1 'polypeptide(L)'
;MELVKIDINTPSHQAAIIELMNDYMLDEMGLGAPMKAGLAEKIIAGLKEQPNYLGFLYFDGNEFVALANCFVAFSTFKAKQLFNIHDYVVHQKYRGKGYGRSFLKAINDYGAEHDFCKITLEVRHDNPKAQRLYKSLNFEESNPPMYFWSAEL
;
A
#
# COMPACT_ATOMS: atom_id res chain seq x y z
N MET A 1 15.74 8.27 -5.14
CA MET A 1 14.49 7.58 -4.74
C MET A 1 14.20 7.94 -3.31
N GLU A 2 13.04 8.47 -3.03
CA GLU A 2 12.67 8.99 -1.72
C GLU A 2 11.30 8.43 -1.29
N LEU A 3 11.23 7.96 -0.03
CA LEU A 3 9.97 7.63 0.61
C LEU A 3 9.32 8.90 1.13
N VAL A 4 8.14 9.22 0.61
CA VAL A 4 7.37 10.39 1.02
C VAL A 4 6.15 9.96 1.79
N LYS A 5 6.07 10.32 3.07
CA LYS A 5 4.83 10.13 3.84
C LYS A 5 3.76 11.08 3.30
N ILE A 6 2.57 10.54 3.03
CA ILE A 6 1.47 11.32 2.47
C ILE A 6 0.96 12.34 3.51
N ASP A 7 0.92 13.59 3.10
CA ASP A 7 0.01 14.58 3.66
C ASP A 7 -1.23 14.64 2.76
N ILE A 8 -2.36 14.13 3.27
CA ILE A 8 -3.60 14.03 2.50
C ILE A 8 -4.19 15.40 2.12
N ASN A 9 -3.72 16.50 2.70
CA ASN A 9 -4.13 17.85 2.35
C ASN A 9 -3.30 18.47 1.21
N THR A 10 -2.17 17.85 0.85
CA THR A 10 -1.29 18.30 -0.23
C THR A 10 -1.89 17.94 -1.61
N PRO A 11 -2.19 18.89 -2.49
CA PRO A 11 -2.83 18.61 -3.79
C PRO A 11 -2.05 17.64 -4.68
N SER A 12 -0.71 17.74 -4.71
CA SER A 12 0.13 16.83 -5.51
C SER A 12 0.09 15.39 -4.98
N HIS A 13 -0.02 15.19 -3.65
CA HIS A 13 -0.19 13.86 -3.07
C HIS A 13 -1.57 13.29 -3.42
N GLN A 14 -2.62 14.10 -3.36
CA GLN A 14 -3.97 13.66 -3.76
C GLN A 14 -3.99 13.23 -5.23
N ALA A 15 -3.39 14.01 -6.13
CA ALA A 15 -3.30 13.69 -7.54
C ALA A 15 -2.54 12.36 -7.77
N ALA A 16 -1.41 12.17 -7.10
CA ALA A 16 -0.63 10.93 -7.18
C ALA A 16 -1.39 9.72 -6.65
N ILE A 17 -2.12 9.84 -5.55
CA ILE A 17 -2.99 8.77 -5.02
C ILE A 17 -3.99 8.33 -6.09
N ILE A 18 -4.69 9.29 -6.69
CA ILE A 18 -5.74 8.99 -7.67
C ILE A 18 -5.16 8.37 -8.94
N GLU A 19 -4.06 8.90 -9.45
CA GLU A 19 -3.37 8.35 -10.62
C GLU A 19 -2.94 6.90 -10.39
N LEU A 20 -2.24 6.64 -9.28
CA LEU A 20 -1.71 5.33 -8.96
C LEU A 20 -2.81 4.32 -8.59
N MET A 21 -3.88 4.75 -7.91
CA MET A 21 -5.05 3.91 -7.67
C MET A 21 -5.80 3.56 -8.96
N ASN A 22 -5.92 4.49 -9.91
CA ASN A 22 -6.51 4.19 -11.20
C ASN A 22 -5.66 3.19 -12.02
N ASP A 23 -4.32 3.35 -12.00
CA ASP A 23 -3.39 2.38 -12.60
C ASP A 23 -3.55 0.98 -11.98
N TYR A 24 -3.74 0.91 -10.65
CA TYR A 24 -3.99 -0.35 -9.95
C TYR A 24 -5.34 -0.95 -10.31
N MET A 25 -6.40 -0.14 -10.38
CA MET A 25 -7.73 -0.62 -10.75
C MET A 25 -7.79 -1.17 -12.17
N LEU A 26 -7.03 -0.59 -13.10
CA LEU A 26 -6.89 -1.07 -14.48
C LEU A 26 -6.18 -2.41 -14.60
N ASP A 27 -5.33 -2.77 -13.61
CA ASP A 27 -4.59 -4.03 -13.61
C ASP A 27 -5.54 -5.23 -13.42
N GLU A 28 -5.20 -6.37 -14.02
CA GLU A 28 -5.94 -7.63 -13.86
C GLU A 28 -5.93 -8.16 -12.41
N MET A 29 -4.88 -7.80 -11.63
CA MET A 29 -4.81 -8.09 -10.20
C MET A 29 -5.63 -7.12 -9.37
N GLY A 30 -6.11 -6.01 -9.95
CA GLY A 30 -7.07 -5.07 -9.39
C GLY A 30 -8.50 -5.40 -9.85
N LEU A 31 -9.15 -4.44 -10.51
CA LEU A 31 -10.52 -4.58 -11.00
C LEU A 31 -10.61 -4.93 -12.50
N GLY A 32 -9.52 -4.75 -13.27
CA GLY A 32 -9.53 -4.83 -14.73
C GLY A 32 -10.39 -3.74 -15.41
N ALA A 33 -10.69 -2.64 -14.70
CA ALA A 33 -11.50 -1.53 -15.17
C ALA A 33 -11.02 -0.20 -14.58
N PRO A 34 -11.21 0.92 -15.28
CA PRO A 34 -10.82 2.23 -14.80
C PRO A 34 -11.67 2.68 -13.60
N MET A 35 -11.14 3.63 -12.85
CA MET A 35 -11.86 4.28 -11.76
C MET A 35 -13.17 4.90 -12.26
N LYS A 36 -14.26 4.62 -11.55
CA LYS A 36 -15.57 5.18 -11.87
C LYS A 36 -15.61 6.69 -11.63
N ALA A 37 -16.39 7.40 -12.43
CA ALA A 37 -16.62 8.83 -12.23
C ALA A 37 -17.14 9.14 -10.82
N GLY A 38 -16.58 10.18 -10.18
CA GLY A 38 -16.91 10.60 -8.83
C GLY A 38 -16.29 9.76 -7.72
N LEU A 39 -15.55 8.68 -8.03
CA LEU A 39 -14.89 7.86 -7.01
C LEU A 39 -13.64 8.53 -6.46
N ALA A 40 -12.91 9.27 -7.28
CA ALA A 40 -11.69 9.98 -6.88
C ALA A 40 -11.93 10.92 -5.70
N GLU A 41 -12.96 11.76 -5.80
CA GLU A 41 -13.35 12.71 -4.75
C GLU A 41 -13.75 11.99 -3.47
N LYS A 42 -14.47 10.87 -3.60
CA LYS A 42 -14.89 10.04 -2.45
C LYS A 42 -13.70 9.38 -1.76
N ILE A 43 -12.71 8.89 -2.53
CA ILE A 43 -11.49 8.31 -1.97
C ILE A 43 -10.75 9.36 -1.14
N ILE A 44 -10.49 10.53 -1.71
CA ILE A 44 -9.75 11.60 -0.99
C ILE A 44 -10.54 12.06 0.24
N ALA A 45 -11.84 12.30 0.12
CA ALA A 45 -12.68 12.67 1.25
C ALA A 45 -12.67 11.59 2.34
N GLY A 46 -12.82 10.32 1.95
CA GLY A 46 -12.81 9.20 2.87
C GLY A 46 -11.47 9.03 3.60
N LEU A 47 -10.34 9.17 2.88
CA LEU A 47 -9.01 9.08 3.50
C LEU A 47 -8.75 10.21 4.50
N LYS A 48 -9.27 11.42 4.26
CA LYS A 48 -9.18 12.54 5.21
C LYS A 48 -9.88 12.27 6.53
N GLU A 49 -10.94 11.49 6.52
CA GLU A 49 -11.72 11.12 7.70
C GLU A 49 -11.13 9.93 8.47
N GLN A 50 -10.06 9.29 7.95
CA GLN A 50 -9.44 8.15 8.62
C GLN A 50 -8.29 8.60 9.53
N PRO A 51 -8.46 8.63 10.87
CA PRO A 51 -7.43 9.08 11.80
C PRO A 51 -6.23 8.13 11.85
N ASN A 52 -6.39 6.89 11.40
CA ASN A 52 -5.37 5.85 11.36
C ASN A 52 -4.76 5.66 9.95
N TYR A 53 -5.05 6.54 9.00
CA TYR A 53 -4.46 6.48 7.68
C TYR A 53 -2.96 6.80 7.74
N LEU A 54 -2.16 5.93 7.11
CA LEU A 54 -0.72 6.06 6.96
C LEU A 54 -0.37 5.74 5.50
N GLY A 55 -0.24 6.76 4.68
CA GLY A 55 0.07 6.58 3.26
C GLY A 55 1.52 6.90 2.94
N PHE A 56 2.06 6.21 1.93
CA PHE A 56 3.39 6.46 1.38
C PHE A 56 3.36 6.57 -0.13
N LEU A 57 4.11 7.52 -0.63
CA LEU A 57 4.45 7.66 -2.05
C LEU A 57 5.95 7.41 -2.24
N TYR A 58 6.34 6.96 -3.42
CA TYR A 58 7.73 6.78 -3.78
C TYR A 58 8.09 7.72 -4.94
N PHE A 59 8.99 8.67 -4.66
CA PHE A 59 9.38 9.71 -5.58
C PHE A 59 10.71 9.38 -6.24
N ASP A 60 10.79 9.47 -7.58
CA ASP A 60 12.01 9.14 -8.33
C ASP A 60 12.90 10.36 -8.66
N GLY A 61 12.49 11.54 -8.24
CA GLY A 61 13.12 12.82 -8.55
C GLY A 61 12.34 13.67 -9.55
N ASN A 62 11.37 13.07 -10.26
CA ASN A 62 10.50 13.76 -11.22
C ASN A 62 9.02 13.55 -10.92
N GLU A 63 8.62 12.31 -10.62
CA GLU A 63 7.22 11.94 -10.41
C GLU A 63 7.07 10.88 -9.31
N PHE A 64 5.86 10.70 -8.82
CA PHE A 64 5.52 9.64 -7.89
C PHE A 64 5.28 8.34 -8.68
N VAL A 65 6.09 7.32 -8.43
CA VAL A 65 6.10 6.06 -9.21
C VAL A 65 5.42 4.90 -8.50
N ALA A 66 5.15 5.03 -7.20
CA ALA A 66 4.49 4.00 -6.42
C ALA A 66 3.70 4.59 -5.24
N LEU A 67 2.71 3.82 -4.78
CA LEU A 67 1.81 4.16 -3.68
C LEU A 67 1.64 2.95 -2.75
N ALA A 68 1.60 3.22 -1.46
CA ALA A 68 1.08 2.30 -0.46
C ALA A 68 0.05 3.03 0.42
N ASN A 69 -1.20 2.59 0.39
CA ASN A 69 -2.21 2.98 1.36
C ASN A 69 -2.15 2.00 2.53
N CYS A 70 -1.87 2.51 3.71
CA CYS A 70 -1.76 1.71 4.93
C CYS A 70 -2.71 2.24 6.00
N PHE A 71 -3.07 1.36 6.93
CA PHE A 71 -3.88 1.73 8.10
C PHE A 71 -3.23 1.21 9.36
N VAL A 72 -3.09 2.09 10.35
CA VAL A 72 -2.52 1.75 11.65
C VAL A 72 -3.57 1.01 12.48
N ALA A 73 -3.14 -0.08 13.10
CA ALA A 73 -3.92 -0.87 14.04
C ALA A 73 -3.10 -1.12 15.32
N PHE A 74 -3.70 -1.75 16.30
CA PHE A 74 -3.06 -2.04 17.57
C PHE A 74 -3.02 -3.55 17.84
N SER A 75 -1.85 -4.08 18.13
CA SER A 75 -1.67 -5.46 18.56
C SER A 75 -1.90 -5.57 20.04
N THR A 76 -3.01 -6.17 20.44
CA THR A 76 -3.30 -6.45 21.88
C THR A 76 -2.33 -7.45 22.48
N PHE A 77 -1.77 -8.37 21.66
CA PHE A 77 -0.78 -9.35 22.13
C PHE A 77 0.60 -8.75 22.41
N LYS A 78 0.97 -7.71 21.68
CA LYS A 78 2.27 -7.02 21.82
C LYS A 78 2.17 -5.67 22.52
N ALA A 79 0.95 -5.18 22.75
CA ALA A 79 0.66 -3.83 23.26
C ALA A 79 1.39 -2.73 22.47
N LYS A 80 1.48 -2.90 21.14
CA LYS A 80 2.17 -2.00 20.23
C LYS A 80 1.36 -1.78 18.95
N GLN A 81 1.62 -0.67 18.29
CA GLN A 81 1.06 -0.41 16.97
C GLN A 81 1.65 -1.34 15.90
N LEU A 82 0.84 -1.66 14.94
CA LEU A 82 1.20 -2.28 13.67
C LEU A 82 0.52 -1.48 12.56
N PHE A 83 0.89 -1.68 11.31
CA PHE A 83 0.05 -1.22 10.21
C PHE A 83 -0.12 -2.30 9.14
N ASN A 84 -1.27 -2.23 8.47
CA ASN A 84 -1.60 -3.06 7.32
C ASN A 84 -1.35 -2.26 6.04
N ILE A 85 -0.62 -2.83 5.10
CA ILE A 85 -0.55 -2.32 3.73
C ILE A 85 -1.79 -2.83 3.00
N HIS A 86 -2.77 -1.95 2.82
CA HIS A 86 -4.06 -2.27 2.21
C HIS A 86 -3.98 -2.26 0.67
N ASP A 87 -3.36 -1.22 0.11
CA ASP A 87 -3.04 -1.15 -1.31
C ASP A 87 -1.53 -0.98 -1.49
N TYR A 88 -0.97 -1.70 -2.47
CA TYR A 88 0.43 -1.60 -2.84
C TYR A 88 0.58 -1.63 -4.35
N VAL A 89 0.96 -0.52 -4.93
CA VAL A 89 1.07 -0.38 -6.37
C VAL A 89 2.38 0.27 -6.80
N VAL A 90 2.97 -0.27 -7.86
CA VAL A 90 4.00 0.39 -8.66
C VAL A 90 3.39 0.63 -10.02
N HIS A 91 3.36 1.88 -10.46
CA HIS A 91 2.81 2.27 -11.76
C HIS A 91 3.41 1.37 -12.86
N GLN A 92 2.57 0.87 -13.78
CA GLN A 92 2.96 -0.15 -14.77
C GLN A 92 4.19 0.24 -15.60
N LYS A 93 4.36 1.50 -15.94
CA LYS A 93 5.51 2.09 -16.65
C LYS A 93 6.85 1.87 -15.93
N TYR A 94 6.82 1.66 -14.62
CA TYR A 94 8.00 1.52 -13.74
C TYR A 94 8.23 0.10 -13.22
N ARG A 95 7.35 -0.84 -13.54
CA ARG A 95 7.48 -2.24 -13.12
C ARG A 95 8.70 -2.93 -13.74
N GLY A 96 9.22 -3.94 -13.09
CA GLY A 96 10.38 -4.70 -13.55
C GLY A 96 11.73 -4.03 -13.36
N LYS A 97 11.78 -2.80 -12.83
CA LYS A 97 12.98 -2.00 -12.62
C LYS A 97 13.50 -1.99 -11.16
N GLY A 98 12.97 -2.86 -10.30
CA GLY A 98 13.36 -2.93 -8.89
C GLY A 98 12.64 -1.97 -7.94
N TYR A 99 11.84 -1.04 -8.45
CA TYR A 99 11.15 -0.03 -7.63
C TYR A 99 10.24 -0.62 -6.55
N GLY A 100 9.51 -1.69 -6.85
CA GLY A 100 8.68 -2.34 -5.85
C GLY A 100 9.48 -2.86 -4.66
N ARG A 101 10.66 -3.46 -4.90
CA ARG A 101 11.50 -3.97 -3.82
C ARG A 101 12.10 -2.84 -2.98
N SER A 102 12.60 -1.78 -3.62
CA SER A 102 13.19 -0.64 -2.90
C SER A 102 12.13 0.15 -2.13
N PHE A 103 10.93 0.31 -2.68
CA PHE A 103 9.82 0.98 -2.01
C PHE A 103 9.35 0.21 -0.78
N LEU A 104 9.12 -1.10 -0.90
CA LEU A 104 8.71 -1.93 0.25
C LEU A 104 9.79 -1.98 1.33
N LYS A 105 11.09 -2.01 0.92
CA LYS A 105 12.18 -1.92 1.88
C LYS A 105 12.14 -0.61 2.65
N ALA A 106 11.91 0.51 1.97
CA ALA A 106 11.82 1.82 2.64
C ALA A 106 10.63 1.89 3.61
N ILE A 107 9.50 1.26 3.28
CA ILE A 107 8.35 1.13 4.19
C ILE A 107 8.70 0.26 5.41
N ASN A 108 9.43 -0.84 5.22
CA ASN A 108 9.90 -1.68 6.34
C ASN A 108 10.85 -0.91 7.26
N ASP A 109 11.79 -0.18 6.68
CA ASP A 109 12.73 0.66 7.44
C ASP A 109 11.96 1.72 8.25
N TYR A 110 10.97 2.40 7.64
CA TYR A 110 10.08 3.33 8.34
C TYR A 110 9.36 2.68 9.52
N GLY A 111 8.80 1.48 9.31
CA GLY A 111 8.11 0.74 10.37
C GLY A 111 9.03 0.42 11.55
N ALA A 112 10.26 0.01 11.29
CA ALA A 112 11.26 -0.27 12.31
C ALA A 112 11.69 1.00 13.07
N GLU A 113 11.93 2.10 12.36
CA GLU A 113 12.33 3.39 12.93
C GLU A 113 11.24 4.03 13.82
N HIS A 114 9.97 3.73 13.55
CA HIS A 114 8.83 4.27 14.29
C HIS A 114 8.21 3.27 15.29
N ASP A 115 8.97 2.25 15.70
CA ASP A 115 8.61 1.26 16.73
C ASP A 115 7.30 0.48 16.46
N PHE A 116 6.92 0.30 15.19
CA PHE A 116 5.84 -0.61 14.86
C PHE A 116 6.25 -2.08 15.10
N CYS A 117 5.37 -2.87 15.70
CA CYS A 117 5.71 -4.24 16.04
C CYS A 117 5.64 -5.21 14.86
N LYS A 118 4.93 -4.87 13.81
CA LYS A 118 4.89 -5.60 12.52
C LYS A 118 4.16 -4.81 11.44
N ILE A 119 4.36 -5.25 10.20
CA ILE A 119 3.61 -4.83 9.02
C ILE A 119 2.86 -6.05 8.50
N THR A 120 1.62 -5.89 8.10
CA THR A 120 0.80 -6.95 7.50
C THR A 120 0.34 -6.55 6.11
N LEU A 121 0.05 -7.52 5.27
CA LEU A 121 -0.57 -7.34 3.96
C LEU A 121 -1.30 -8.62 3.56
N GLU A 122 -2.23 -8.50 2.63
CA GLU A 122 -2.88 -9.62 1.98
C GLU A 122 -2.33 -9.75 0.55
N VAL A 123 -2.17 -10.98 0.08
CA VAL A 123 -1.75 -11.27 -1.29
C VAL A 123 -2.53 -12.44 -1.85
N ARG A 124 -3.00 -12.28 -3.08
CA ARG A 124 -3.74 -13.35 -3.79
C ARG A 124 -2.84 -14.56 -4.06
N HIS A 125 -3.40 -15.76 -3.92
CA HIS A 125 -2.70 -17.02 -4.23
C HIS A 125 -2.25 -17.11 -5.69
N ASP A 126 -2.97 -16.47 -6.62
CA ASP A 126 -2.67 -16.40 -8.04
C ASP A 126 -1.76 -15.22 -8.43
N ASN A 127 -1.12 -14.53 -7.45
CA ASN A 127 -0.14 -13.48 -7.70
C ASN A 127 1.29 -13.87 -7.24
N PRO A 128 1.95 -14.83 -7.93
CA PRO A 128 3.28 -15.30 -7.53
C PRO A 128 4.37 -14.22 -7.63
N LYS A 129 4.14 -13.18 -8.46
CA LYS A 129 5.09 -12.06 -8.59
C LYS A 129 5.14 -11.24 -7.29
N ALA A 130 3.99 -10.86 -6.76
CA ALA A 130 3.91 -10.14 -5.48
C ALA A 130 4.40 -11.01 -4.33
N GLN A 131 4.04 -12.30 -4.28
CA GLN A 131 4.51 -13.23 -3.25
C GLN A 131 6.04 -13.32 -3.22
N ARG A 132 6.72 -13.40 -4.37
CA ARG A 132 8.20 -13.39 -4.44
C ARG A 132 8.79 -12.09 -3.92
N LEU A 133 8.17 -10.96 -4.26
CA LEU A 133 8.57 -9.65 -3.74
C LEU A 133 8.50 -9.62 -2.21
N TYR A 134 7.37 -9.99 -1.64
CA TYR A 134 7.15 -9.95 -0.20
C TYR A 134 8.09 -10.90 0.55
N LYS A 135 8.24 -12.15 0.08
CA LYS A 135 9.20 -13.12 0.64
C LYS A 135 10.65 -12.61 0.60
N SER A 136 11.03 -11.85 -0.44
CA SER A 136 12.38 -11.28 -0.55
C SER A 136 12.71 -10.22 0.50
N LEU A 137 11.72 -9.77 1.26
CA LEU A 137 11.81 -8.76 2.33
C LEU A 137 11.26 -9.29 3.66
N ASN A 138 11.33 -10.62 3.84
CA ASN A 138 10.99 -11.34 5.07
C ASN A 138 9.51 -11.26 5.48
N PHE A 139 8.61 -11.03 4.51
CA PHE A 139 7.21 -11.30 4.76
C PHE A 139 6.97 -12.81 4.64
N GLU A 140 6.28 -13.36 5.61
CA GLU A 140 5.97 -14.79 5.69
C GLU A 140 4.46 -14.98 5.82
N GLU A 141 3.97 -16.08 5.26
CA GLU A 141 2.61 -16.53 5.51
C GLU A 141 2.45 -16.90 6.99
N SER A 142 1.28 -16.67 7.55
CA SER A 142 1.01 -17.06 8.94
C SER A 142 1.15 -18.58 9.14
N ASN A 143 1.65 -18.98 10.29
CA ASN A 143 1.74 -20.40 10.66
C ASN A 143 0.95 -20.65 11.97
N PRO A 144 -0.16 -21.44 11.91
CA PRO A 144 -0.76 -22.05 10.71
C PRO A 144 -1.32 -21.03 9.71
N PRO A 145 -1.48 -21.40 8.42
CA PRO A 145 -2.12 -20.55 7.43
C PRO A 145 -3.53 -20.16 7.86
N MET A 146 -3.91 -18.92 7.56
CA MET A 146 -5.24 -18.38 7.89
C MET A 146 -6.01 -18.02 6.61
N TYR A 147 -7.33 -18.26 6.64
CA TYR A 147 -8.23 -17.77 5.60
C TYR A 147 -8.50 -16.29 5.82
N PHE A 148 -8.64 -15.56 4.72
CA PHE A 148 -9.22 -14.23 4.72
C PHE A 148 -10.72 -14.36 4.38
N TRP A 149 -11.59 -13.83 5.26
CA TRP A 149 -13.04 -13.93 5.13
C TRP A 149 -13.65 -12.54 5.05
N SER A 150 -14.64 -12.36 4.21
CA SER A 150 -15.42 -11.12 4.10
C SER A 150 -16.93 -11.41 4.12
N ALA A 151 -17.70 -10.44 4.59
CA ALA A 151 -19.15 -10.41 4.44
C ALA A 151 -19.53 -9.08 3.78
N GLU A 152 -20.28 -9.16 2.71
CA GLU A 152 -20.87 -7.98 2.08
C GLU A 152 -22.03 -7.45 2.92
N LEU A 153 -22.12 -6.11 3.09
CA LEU A 153 -23.12 -5.43 3.92
C LEU A 153 -24.01 -4.51 3.09
#